data_aa6b301655beaf501246fdcd0526cc20
#
_entry.id   aa6b301655beaf501246fdcd0526cc20
#
_cell.length_a   1.000
_cell.length_b   1.000
_cell.length_c   1.000
_cell.angle_alpha   90.00
_cell.angle_beta   90.00
_cell.angle_gamma   90.00
#
_symmetry.space_group_name_H-M   'P 1'
#
loop_
_entity.id
_entity.type
_entity.pdbx_description
1 polymer ?
#
loop_
_entity_poly.entity_id
_entity_poly.type
_entity_poly.pdbx_seq_one_letter_code
_entity_poly.pdbx_strand_id
1 'polypeptide(L)'
;MIAFASAEPQDVAPYLGHLARFCESGNLVDRWKKHPGGNHPDGWGIAYRQEDEIRTIRSGVPAASDPLLGQLQVRTDRFVGHVRFASNPDTVRAENSHPFAWKGIALAHNGTFYGKVGEEGDARKVSDTLVFLELLSERWKERTLPGLSVALRDMLSDAEMVGKYSAANLLIATGERLFALRRYRRDDEYYTLYARTGKKTTIVASQPLDGGPGWRLMENGELLEFAGAHSPSALLAGLP
;
A
#
# COMPACT_ATOMS: atom_id res chain seq x y z
N MET A 1 6.02 -2.06 -1.59
CA MET A 1 4.92 -1.25 -2.17
C MET A 1 5.40 0.14 -2.55
N ILE A 2 4.76 0.76 -3.54
CA ILE A 2 5.12 2.07 -4.11
C ILE A 2 3.83 2.83 -4.41
N ALA A 3 3.81 4.16 -4.18
CA ALA A 3 2.77 5.03 -4.69
C ALA A 3 3.38 6.34 -5.19
N PHE A 4 2.77 6.95 -6.19
CA PHE A 4 3.07 8.33 -6.54
C PHE A 4 1.83 9.14 -6.89
N ALA A 5 1.89 10.44 -6.58
CA ALA A 5 1.01 11.44 -7.15
C ALA A 5 1.83 12.49 -7.89
N SER A 6 1.40 12.84 -9.09
CA SER A 6 2.09 13.79 -9.96
C SER A 6 1.15 14.88 -10.48
N ALA A 7 1.71 16.03 -10.81
CA ALA A 7 0.99 17.13 -11.45
C ALA A 7 0.52 16.78 -12.88
N GLU A 8 1.21 15.87 -13.53
CA GLU A 8 0.96 15.45 -14.91
C GLU A 8 1.05 13.92 -15.00
N PRO A 9 0.30 13.27 -15.92
CA PRO A 9 0.40 11.84 -16.13
C PRO A 9 1.82 11.39 -16.50
N GLN A 10 2.34 10.40 -15.79
CA GLN A 10 3.64 9.79 -16.01
C GLN A 10 3.49 8.36 -16.51
N ASP A 11 4.49 7.88 -17.23
CA ASP A 11 4.64 6.46 -17.54
C ASP A 11 4.93 5.68 -16.25
N VAL A 12 4.21 4.59 -16.03
CA VAL A 12 4.42 3.74 -14.85
C VAL A 12 5.54 2.71 -15.02
N ALA A 13 6.07 2.50 -16.24
CA ALA A 13 7.07 1.47 -16.51
C ALA A 13 8.30 1.51 -15.57
N PRO A 14 8.88 2.67 -15.19
CA PRO A 14 9.96 2.71 -14.20
C PRO A 14 9.55 2.13 -12.84
N TYR A 15 8.32 2.39 -12.40
CA TYR A 15 7.80 1.89 -11.12
C TYR A 15 7.49 0.39 -11.17
N LEU A 16 7.03 -0.12 -12.32
CA LEU A 16 6.87 -1.57 -12.54
C LEU A 16 8.22 -2.29 -12.46
N GLY A 17 9.28 -1.71 -13.02
CA GLY A 17 10.65 -2.21 -12.87
C GLY A 17 11.12 -2.27 -11.41
N HIS A 18 10.72 -1.30 -10.58
CA HIS A 18 10.99 -1.35 -9.14
C HIS A 18 10.17 -2.46 -8.44
N LEU A 19 8.90 -2.67 -8.83
CA LEU A 19 8.11 -3.78 -8.28
C LEU A 19 8.72 -5.14 -8.61
N ALA A 20 9.19 -5.35 -9.87
CA ALA A 20 9.89 -6.56 -10.26
C ALA A 20 11.13 -6.79 -9.38
N ARG A 21 11.96 -5.77 -9.16
CA ARG A 21 13.12 -5.85 -8.25
C ARG A 21 12.72 -6.16 -6.80
N PHE A 22 11.67 -5.53 -6.27
CA PHE A 22 11.18 -5.82 -4.92
C PHE A 22 10.59 -7.22 -4.79
N CYS A 23 10.11 -7.80 -5.88
CA CYS A 23 9.69 -9.20 -5.92
C CYS A 23 10.88 -10.14 -5.70
N GLU A 24 12.03 -9.84 -6.29
CA GLU A 24 13.24 -10.68 -6.18
C GLU A 24 14.00 -10.43 -4.87
N SER A 25 14.14 -9.18 -4.46
CA SER A 25 14.92 -8.80 -3.28
C SER A 25 14.48 -7.47 -2.69
N GLY A 26 14.25 -7.43 -1.38
CA GLY A 26 14.04 -6.21 -0.61
C GLY A 26 15.25 -5.86 0.24
N ASN A 27 15.63 -4.59 0.34
CA ASN A 27 16.85 -4.15 1.05
C ASN A 27 16.85 -4.43 2.56
N LEU A 28 15.71 -4.73 3.16
CA LEU A 28 15.55 -4.80 4.62
C LEU A 28 15.24 -6.20 5.14
N VAL A 29 15.09 -7.17 4.24
CA VAL A 29 14.52 -8.47 4.57
C VAL A 29 15.56 -9.48 5.04
N ASP A 30 16.82 -9.32 4.67
CA ASP A 30 17.92 -10.20 5.11
C ASP A 30 18.07 -10.23 6.64
N ARG A 31 17.57 -9.23 7.33
CA ARG A 31 17.63 -9.14 8.79
C ARG A 31 16.38 -9.71 9.48
N TRP A 32 15.31 -9.94 8.75
CA TRP A 32 14.06 -10.40 9.33
C TRP A 32 13.97 -11.93 9.27
N LYS A 33 14.26 -12.57 10.40
CA LYS A 33 14.33 -14.04 10.52
C LYS A 33 13.07 -14.80 10.10
N LYS A 34 11.92 -14.11 10.01
CA LYS A 34 10.62 -14.68 9.59
C LYS A 34 10.44 -14.75 8.07
N HIS A 35 11.33 -14.12 7.32
CA HIS A 35 11.27 -14.07 5.87
C HIS A 35 12.65 -14.27 5.24
N PRO A 36 13.22 -15.50 5.37
CA PRO A 36 14.50 -15.82 4.77
C PRO A 36 14.37 -15.74 3.23
N GLY A 37 15.28 -15.02 2.59
CA GLY A 37 15.32 -14.90 1.13
C GLY A 37 14.89 -13.55 0.58
N GLY A 38 14.20 -12.73 1.34
CA GLY A 38 13.94 -11.34 0.97
C GLY A 38 13.08 -11.09 -0.28
N ASN A 39 12.38 -12.12 -0.75
CA ASN A 39 11.55 -12.04 -1.95
C ASN A 39 10.06 -11.95 -1.63
N HIS A 40 9.27 -11.48 -2.60
CA HIS A 40 7.82 -11.32 -2.51
C HIS A 40 7.14 -11.97 -3.73
N PRO A 41 7.15 -13.33 -3.82
CA PRO A 41 6.78 -14.03 -5.05
C PRO A 41 5.28 -14.31 -5.19
N ASP A 42 4.45 -13.91 -4.23
CA ASP A 42 3.08 -14.41 -4.09
C ASP A 42 2.04 -13.53 -4.81
N GLY A 43 2.48 -12.89 -5.90
CA GLY A 43 1.66 -12.06 -6.76
C GLY A 43 1.97 -10.55 -6.63
N TRP A 44 1.31 -9.79 -7.49
CA TRP A 44 1.45 -8.35 -7.56
C TRP A 44 0.16 -7.70 -8.03
N GLY A 45 0.10 -6.39 -7.90
CA GLY A 45 -0.94 -5.60 -8.54
C GLY A 45 -0.63 -4.12 -8.50
N ILE A 46 -1.39 -3.41 -9.32
CA ILE A 46 -1.38 -1.96 -9.42
C ILE A 46 -2.79 -1.40 -9.34
N ALA A 47 -2.91 -0.20 -8.80
CA ALA A 47 -4.07 0.66 -8.95
C ALA A 47 -3.60 1.99 -9.54
N TYR A 48 -4.37 2.54 -10.46
CA TYR A 48 -4.04 3.79 -11.13
C TYR A 48 -5.32 4.56 -11.49
N ARG A 49 -5.19 5.87 -11.56
CA ARG A 49 -6.29 6.71 -12.04
C ARG A 49 -6.34 6.68 -13.56
N GLN A 50 -7.52 6.38 -14.07
CA GLN A 50 -7.87 6.55 -15.49
C GLN A 50 -9.13 7.38 -15.54
N GLU A 51 -9.04 8.58 -16.13
CA GLU A 51 -10.09 9.59 -16.03
C GLU A 51 -10.36 9.92 -14.55
N ASP A 52 -11.59 9.75 -14.08
CA ASP A 52 -11.97 9.99 -12.68
C ASP A 52 -12.12 8.70 -11.85
N GLU A 53 -11.77 7.55 -12.43
CA GLU A 53 -11.91 6.25 -11.78
C GLU A 53 -10.58 5.63 -11.41
N ILE A 54 -10.61 4.77 -10.38
CA ILE A 54 -9.51 3.90 -10.02
C ILE A 54 -9.67 2.57 -10.75
N ARG A 55 -8.68 2.22 -11.56
CA ARG A 55 -8.55 0.92 -12.22
C ARG A 55 -7.53 0.06 -11.48
N THR A 56 -7.73 -1.25 -11.48
CA THR A 56 -6.79 -2.21 -10.89
C THR A 56 -6.43 -3.32 -11.87
N ILE A 57 -5.16 -3.72 -11.83
CA ILE A 57 -4.66 -4.93 -12.51
C ILE A 57 -3.95 -5.74 -11.43
N ARG A 58 -4.22 -7.05 -11.36
CA ARG A 58 -3.66 -7.93 -10.36
C ARG A 58 -3.28 -9.28 -10.98
N SER A 59 -2.23 -9.88 -10.45
CA SER A 59 -1.74 -11.19 -10.86
C SER A 59 -1.31 -12.02 -9.63
N GLY A 60 -1.49 -13.32 -9.68
CA GLY A 60 -0.94 -14.27 -8.71
C GLY A 60 0.45 -14.80 -9.09
N VAL A 61 0.99 -14.38 -10.23
CA VAL A 61 2.34 -14.75 -10.70
C VAL A 61 3.36 -13.79 -10.08
N PRO A 62 4.60 -14.24 -9.76
CA PRO A 62 5.64 -13.32 -9.28
C PRO A 62 5.91 -12.19 -10.27
N ALA A 63 5.98 -10.95 -9.78
CA ALA A 63 6.16 -9.76 -10.63
C ALA A 63 7.40 -9.82 -11.54
N ALA A 64 8.48 -10.43 -11.05
CA ALA A 64 9.75 -10.55 -11.81
C ALA A 64 9.66 -11.49 -13.01
N SER A 65 8.71 -12.44 -13.01
CA SER A 65 8.54 -13.45 -14.06
C SER A 65 7.22 -13.32 -14.83
N ASP A 66 6.34 -12.38 -14.46
CA ASP A 66 5.05 -12.21 -15.13
C ASP A 66 5.19 -11.36 -16.40
N PRO A 67 4.98 -11.96 -17.61
CA PRO A 67 5.03 -11.21 -18.86
C PRO A 67 4.03 -10.04 -18.91
N LEU A 68 2.91 -10.14 -18.20
CA LEU A 68 1.91 -9.08 -18.13
C LEU A 68 2.50 -7.78 -17.61
N LEU A 69 3.34 -7.86 -16.56
CA LEU A 69 3.94 -6.67 -15.97
C LEU A 69 4.75 -5.85 -17.00
N GLY A 70 5.54 -6.53 -17.82
CA GLY A 70 6.38 -5.89 -18.87
C GLY A 70 5.60 -5.37 -20.07
N GLN A 71 4.36 -5.81 -20.26
CA GLN A 71 3.49 -5.39 -21.38
C GLN A 71 2.59 -4.21 -21.04
N LEU A 72 2.53 -3.80 -19.77
CA LEU A 72 1.65 -2.72 -19.33
C LEU A 72 2.14 -1.37 -19.87
N GLN A 73 1.26 -0.71 -20.59
CA GLN A 73 1.43 0.66 -21.09
C GLN A 73 0.41 1.56 -20.42
N VAL A 74 0.75 2.05 -19.23
CA VAL A 74 -0.12 2.89 -18.42
C VAL A 74 0.54 4.24 -18.19
N ARG A 75 -0.20 5.32 -18.46
CA ARG A 75 0.16 6.69 -18.09
C ARG A 75 -0.88 7.22 -17.11
N THR A 76 -0.44 7.68 -15.97
CA THR A 76 -1.32 8.18 -14.92
C THR A 76 -0.62 9.21 -14.06
N ASP A 77 -1.38 10.02 -13.37
CA ASP A 77 -0.88 10.95 -12.34
C ASP A 77 -1.06 10.40 -10.91
N ARG A 78 -1.74 9.25 -10.75
CA ARG A 78 -1.92 8.57 -9.46
C ARG A 78 -1.74 7.06 -9.61
N PHE A 79 -0.82 6.53 -8.82
CA PHE A 79 -0.41 5.13 -8.92
C PHE A 79 -0.18 4.53 -7.53
N VAL A 80 -0.61 3.30 -7.35
CA VAL A 80 -0.23 2.43 -6.22
C VAL A 80 0.16 1.08 -6.78
N GLY A 81 1.32 0.58 -6.41
CA GLY A 81 1.81 -0.76 -6.78
C GLY A 81 2.24 -1.56 -5.56
N HIS A 82 2.03 -2.87 -5.60
CA HIS A 82 2.37 -3.78 -4.53
C HIS A 82 2.87 -5.12 -5.07
N VAL A 83 3.90 -5.68 -4.43
CA VAL A 83 4.30 -7.08 -4.55
C VAL A 83 4.03 -7.79 -3.24
N ARG A 84 3.50 -8.98 -3.30
CA ARG A 84 2.92 -9.69 -2.17
C ARG A 84 3.86 -10.75 -1.64
N PHE A 85 3.91 -10.84 -0.30
CA PHE A 85 4.32 -12.03 0.44
C PHE A 85 3.13 -12.49 1.28
N ALA A 86 2.59 -13.65 0.98
CA ALA A 86 1.39 -14.16 1.62
C ALA A 86 1.69 -14.77 2.99
N SER A 87 0.95 -14.37 4.01
CA SER A 87 1.01 -15.01 5.34
C SER A 87 0.46 -16.44 5.31
N ASN A 88 -0.45 -16.72 4.38
CA ASN A 88 -1.04 -18.04 4.12
C ASN A 88 -0.85 -18.40 2.65
N PRO A 89 -0.02 -19.43 2.31
CA PRO A 89 0.23 -19.86 0.94
C PRO A 89 -1.02 -20.25 0.16
N ASP A 90 -2.06 -20.79 0.82
CA ASP A 90 -3.31 -21.20 0.19
C ASP A 90 -4.12 -20.02 -0.37
N THR A 91 -3.70 -18.80 -0.06
CA THR A 91 -4.31 -17.56 -0.54
C THR A 91 -3.59 -16.95 -1.75
N VAL A 92 -2.57 -17.61 -2.30
CA VAL A 92 -1.80 -17.08 -3.45
C VAL A 92 -2.62 -17.19 -4.72
N ARG A 93 -3.17 -16.07 -5.15
CA ARG A 93 -3.99 -15.91 -6.37
C ARG A 93 -4.20 -14.42 -6.68
N ALA A 94 -4.56 -14.10 -7.91
CA ALA A 94 -4.74 -12.72 -8.37
C ALA A 94 -5.76 -11.94 -7.53
N GLU A 95 -6.86 -12.59 -7.12
CA GLU A 95 -7.95 -11.98 -6.34
C GLU A 95 -7.49 -11.51 -4.96
N ASN A 96 -6.42 -12.11 -4.43
CA ASN A 96 -5.83 -11.75 -3.13
C ASN A 96 -4.58 -10.88 -3.24
N SER A 97 -4.19 -10.48 -4.44
CA SER A 97 -3.08 -9.54 -4.64
C SER A 97 -3.56 -8.09 -4.43
N HIS A 98 -2.75 -7.32 -3.69
CA HIS A 98 -3.00 -5.89 -3.49
C HIS A 98 -2.55 -5.07 -4.71
N PRO A 99 -3.13 -3.87 -4.94
CA PRO A 99 -4.20 -3.19 -4.20
C PRO A 99 -5.58 -3.79 -4.44
N PHE A 100 -6.42 -3.79 -3.40
CA PHE A 100 -7.86 -4.02 -3.55
C PHE A 100 -8.57 -2.73 -3.91
N ALA A 101 -9.70 -2.83 -4.62
CA ALA A 101 -10.57 -1.68 -4.91
C ALA A 101 -11.99 -1.95 -4.43
N TRP A 102 -12.57 -0.98 -3.72
CA TRP A 102 -13.93 -1.05 -3.19
C TRP A 102 -14.51 0.36 -3.05
N LYS A 103 -15.71 0.59 -3.62
CA LYS A 103 -16.43 1.87 -3.54
C LYS A 103 -15.54 3.11 -3.84
N GLY A 104 -14.76 3.04 -4.92
CA GLY A 104 -13.89 4.15 -5.35
C GLY A 104 -12.62 4.36 -4.53
N ILE A 105 -12.29 3.43 -3.63
CA ILE A 105 -11.05 3.42 -2.86
C ILE A 105 -10.20 2.24 -3.32
N ALA A 106 -8.91 2.45 -3.56
CA ALA A 106 -7.95 1.34 -3.65
C ALA A 106 -7.03 1.35 -2.43
N LEU A 107 -6.67 0.16 -1.94
CA LEU A 107 -5.85 -0.03 -0.74
C LEU A 107 -4.79 -1.10 -0.98
N ALA A 108 -3.53 -0.76 -0.72
CA ALA A 108 -2.44 -1.71 -0.50
C ALA A 108 -1.99 -1.67 0.96
N HIS A 109 -1.67 -2.83 1.52
CA HIS A 109 -1.30 -3.01 2.91
C HIS A 109 -0.03 -3.85 3.03
N ASN A 110 0.88 -3.42 3.88
CA ASN A 110 2.00 -4.21 4.36
C ASN A 110 1.86 -4.37 5.88
N GLY A 111 1.56 -5.57 6.29
CA GLY A 111 1.22 -5.98 7.64
C GLY A 111 0.18 -7.09 7.66
N THR A 112 -0.38 -7.37 8.83
CA THR A 112 -1.44 -8.37 9.05
C THR A 112 -2.39 -7.89 10.14
N PHE A 113 -3.69 -7.94 9.90
CA PHE A 113 -4.74 -7.72 10.89
C PHE A 113 -5.23 -9.07 11.39
N TYR A 114 -5.34 -9.24 12.72
CA TYR A 114 -5.67 -10.54 13.32
C TYR A 114 -7.11 -10.62 13.83
N GLY A 115 -7.72 -9.60 14.40
CA GLY A 115 -9.05 -9.63 14.99
C GLY A 115 -10.16 -10.13 14.05
N LYS A 116 -11.38 -9.72 14.25
CA LYS A 116 -12.52 -10.11 13.39
C LYS A 116 -12.27 -9.92 11.90
N VAL A 117 -11.50 -8.89 11.54
CA VAL A 117 -11.08 -8.64 10.16
C VAL A 117 -10.26 -9.81 9.59
N GLY A 118 -9.31 -10.33 10.37
CA GLY A 118 -8.51 -11.49 9.97
C GLY A 118 -9.34 -12.78 9.93
N GLU A 119 -10.15 -13.03 10.96
CA GLU A 119 -11.03 -14.20 11.06
C GLU A 119 -12.03 -14.25 9.90
N GLU A 120 -12.63 -13.12 9.53
CA GLU A 120 -13.54 -13.02 8.40
C GLU A 120 -12.81 -13.21 7.06
N GLY A 121 -11.59 -12.69 6.94
CA GLY A 121 -10.73 -12.93 5.79
C GLY A 121 -10.46 -14.41 5.58
N ASP A 122 -10.08 -15.12 6.63
CA ASP A 122 -9.85 -16.57 6.60
C ASP A 122 -11.13 -17.34 6.23
N ALA A 123 -12.25 -17.01 6.85
CA ALA A 123 -13.54 -17.65 6.59
C ALA A 123 -13.99 -17.46 5.12
N ARG A 124 -13.77 -16.29 4.56
CA ARG A 124 -14.08 -15.96 3.15
C ARG A 124 -12.99 -16.39 2.17
N LYS A 125 -11.84 -16.87 2.64
CA LYS A 125 -10.62 -17.15 1.86
C LYS A 125 -10.15 -15.93 1.06
N VAL A 126 -10.27 -14.75 1.64
CA VAL A 126 -9.77 -13.48 1.09
C VAL A 126 -8.73 -12.87 2.02
N SER A 127 -8.02 -11.85 1.55
CA SER A 127 -7.10 -11.12 2.43
C SER A 127 -7.87 -10.34 3.51
N ASP A 128 -7.33 -10.31 4.73
CA ASP A 128 -7.70 -9.41 5.82
C ASP A 128 -7.82 -7.94 5.36
N THR A 129 -6.95 -7.56 4.45
CA THR A 129 -6.92 -6.21 3.86
C THR A 129 -8.19 -5.89 3.05
N LEU A 130 -8.79 -6.86 2.37
CA LEU A 130 -10.06 -6.63 1.67
C LEU A 130 -11.19 -6.37 2.66
N VAL A 131 -11.30 -7.17 3.71
CA VAL A 131 -12.29 -6.97 4.78
C VAL A 131 -12.08 -5.60 5.45
N PHE A 132 -10.83 -5.26 5.74
CA PHE A 132 -10.49 -3.94 6.30
C PHE A 132 -10.93 -2.79 5.36
N LEU A 133 -10.70 -2.91 4.05
CA LEU A 133 -11.12 -1.91 3.07
C LEU A 133 -12.65 -1.75 2.99
N GLU A 134 -13.39 -2.85 3.02
CA GLU A 134 -14.86 -2.84 3.06
C GLU A 134 -15.35 -2.00 4.25
N LEU A 135 -14.84 -2.28 5.45
CA LEU A 135 -15.17 -1.55 6.67
C LEU A 135 -14.71 -0.09 6.65
N LEU A 136 -13.48 0.17 6.16
CA LEU A 136 -12.98 1.53 6.00
C LEU A 136 -13.88 2.36 5.08
N SER A 137 -14.36 1.76 3.99
CA SER A 137 -15.24 2.44 3.04
C SER A 137 -16.55 2.93 3.67
N GLU A 138 -17.01 2.22 4.70
CA GLU A 138 -18.23 2.56 5.45
C GLU A 138 -17.99 3.61 6.52
N ARG A 139 -16.82 3.59 7.17
CA ARG A 139 -16.48 4.53 8.24
C ARG A 139 -15.93 5.85 7.73
N TRP A 140 -15.16 5.83 6.65
CA TRP A 140 -14.60 7.02 6.03
C TRP A 140 -15.62 7.72 5.13
N LYS A 141 -16.57 8.44 5.73
CA LYS A 141 -17.66 9.15 5.00
C LYS A 141 -17.16 10.38 4.27
N GLU A 142 -16.40 11.21 4.96
CA GLU A 142 -15.77 12.40 4.37
C GLU A 142 -14.41 12.01 3.80
N ARG A 143 -14.25 12.03 2.48
CA ARG A 143 -13.03 11.62 1.76
C ARG A 143 -11.89 12.65 1.90
N THR A 144 -11.68 13.14 3.13
CA THR A 144 -10.65 14.11 3.52
C THR A 144 -9.60 13.46 4.40
N LEU A 145 -8.43 14.10 4.55
CA LEU A 145 -7.37 13.64 5.46
C LEU A 145 -7.84 13.56 6.94
N PRO A 146 -8.54 14.59 7.49
CA PRO A 146 -9.08 14.47 8.84
C PRO A 146 -10.10 13.32 8.98
N GLY A 147 -11.01 13.16 8.02
CA GLY A 147 -11.99 12.08 8.02
C GLY A 147 -11.32 10.69 7.98
N LEU A 148 -10.27 10.53 7.17
CA LEU A 148 -9.47 9.29 7.14
C LEU A 148 -8.77 9.05 8.48
N SER A 149 -8.18 10.09 9.07
CA SER A 149 -7.51 9.98 10.38
C SER A 149 -8.45 9.49 11.48
N VAL A 150 -9.68 10.01 11.52
CA VAL A 150 -10.72 9.56 12.47
C VAL A 150 -11.08 8.10 12.21
N ALA A 151 -11.42 7.75 10.97
CA ALA A 151 -11.82 6.39 10.61
C ALA A 151 -10.73 5.36 10.92
N LEU A 152 -9.46 5.66 10.59
CA LEU A 152 -8.32 4.78 10.89
C LEU A 152 -8.08 4.66 12.40
N ARG A 153 -8.20 5.77 13.15
CA ARG A 153 -8.07 5.72 14.62
C ARG A 153 -9.11 4.81 15.23
N ASP A 154 -10.38 5.00 14.87
CA ASP A 154 -11.48 4.21 15.41
C ASP A 154 -11.30 2.71 15.10
N MET A 155 -10.94 2.38 13.85
CA MET A 155 -10.70 0.99 13.44
C MET A 155 -9.50 0.36 14.13
N LEU A 156 -8.35 1.05 14.18
CA LEU A 156 -7.11 0.50 14.74
C LEU A 156 -7.11 0.48 16.28
N SER A 157 -8.01 1.24 16.93
CA SER A 157 -8.25 1.21 18.38
C SER A 157 -9.21 0.11 18.79
N ASP A 158 -10.04 -0.38 17.88
CA ASP A 158 -11.02 -1.41 18.17
C ASP A 158 -10.34 -2.78 18.30
N ALA A 159 -10.16 -3.20 19.56
CA ALA A 159 -9.45 -4.44 19.89
C ALA A 159 -10.19 -5.70 19.42
N GLU A 160 -11.49 -5.65 19.24
CA GLU A 160 -12.30 -6.75 18.72
C GLU A 160 -12.24 -6.81 17.20
N MET A 161 -12.39 -5.68 16.54
CA MET A 161 -12.46 -5.58 15.07
C MET A 161 -11.12 -5.89 14.41
N VAL A 162 -10.09 -5.10 14.71
CA VAL A 162 -8.75 -5.23 14.15
C VAL A 162 -7.85 -6.06 15.06
N GLY A 163 -8.08 -5.98 16.36
CA GLY A 163 -7.36 -6.73 17.37
C GLY A 163 -5.90 -6.34 17.47
N LYS A 164 -5.04 -7.35 17.46
CA LYS A 164 -3.60 -7.18 17.31
C LYS A 164 -3.28 -7.13 15.83
N TYR A 165 -2.38 -6.24 15.43
CA TYR A 165 -1.82 -6.21 14.08
C TYR A 165 -0.29 -6.11 14.16
N SER A 166 0.40 -6.63 13.14
CA SER A 166 1.86 -6.50 13.03
C SER A 166 2.22 -5.07 12.63
N ALA A 167 1.65 -4.62 11.54
CA ALA A 167 1.71 -3.25 11.04
C ALA A 167 0.43 -2.92 10.28
N ALA A 168 0.19 -1.63 10.07
CA ALA A 168 -0.81 -1.06 9.18
C ALA A 168 -0.12 -0.01 8.29
N ASN A 169 0.91 -0.44 7.53
CA ASN A 169 1.47 0.41 6.49
C ASN A 169 0.52 0.37 5.30
N LEU A 170 -0.16 1.47 5.06
CA LEU A 170 -1.22 1.58 4.07
C LEU A 170 -0.85 2.57 2.97
N LEU A 171 -1.14 2.20 1.71
CA LEU A 171 -1.22 3.13 0.59
C LEU A 171 -2.67 3.11 0.10
N ILE A 172 -3.32 4.26 0.14
CA ILE A 172 -4.75 4.41 -0.16
C ILE A 172 -4.88 5.39 -1.33
N ALA A 173 -5.63 5.00 -2.35
CA ALA A 173 -5.94 5.85 -3.50
C ALA A 173 -7.45 6.10 -3.59
N THR A 174 -7.81 7.33 -3.92
CA THR A 174 -9.12 7.72 -4.45
C THR A 174 -8.92 8.33 -5.84
N GLY A 175 -10.00 8.62 -6.56
CA GLY A 175 -9.89 9.32 -7.86
C GLY A 175 -9.14 10.66 -7.77
N GLU A 176 -9.16 11.33 -6.62
CA GLU A 176 -8.57 12.66 -6.45
C GLU A 176 -7.23 12.66 -5.71
N ARG A 177 -7.03 11.76 -4.74
CA ARG A 177 -5.96 11.86 -3.73
C ARG A 177 -5.32 10.52 -3.42
N LEU A 178 -4.08 10.59 -2.96
CA LEU A 178 -3.38 9.46 -2.36
C LEU A 178 -3.08 9.76 -0.89
N PHE A 179 -3.13 8.69 -0.09
CA PHE A 179 -2.78 8.74 1.32
C PHE A 179 -1.80 7.61 1.63
N ALA A 180 -0.88 7.87 2.54
CA ALA A 180 0.06 6.89 3.05
C ALA A 180 0.05 6.93 4.57
N LEU A 181 -0.15 5.79 5.22
CA LEU A 181 0.01 5.63 6.67
C LEU A 181 1.20 4.72 6.93
N ARG A 182 2.14 5.16 7.75
CA ARG A 182 3.12 4.28 8.38
C ARG A 182 2.69 4.01 9.82
N ARG A 183 2.33 2.76 10.10
CA ARG A 183 1.99 2.35 11.47
C ARG A 183 2.48 0.92 11.72
N TYR A 184 3.25 0.73 12.76
CA TYR A 184 3.75 -0.59 13.17
C TYR A 184 3.71 -0.74 14.69
N ARG A 185 3.67 -1.98 15.15
CA ARG A 185 3.75 -2.34 16.58
C ARG A 185 5.14 -2.82 16.97
N ARG A 186 5.84 -3.51 16.07
CA ARG A 186 7.19 -4.05 16.22
C ARG A 186 7.88 -4.06 14.86
N ASP A 187 9.15 -4.41 14.84
CA ASP A 187 9.95 -4.59 13.62
C ASP A 187 9.99 -3.30 12.76
N ASP A 188 10.32 -2.16 13.38
CA ASP A 188 10.36 -0.82 12.78
C ASP A 188 11.34 -0.74 11.61
N GLU A 189 12.40 -1.53 11.62
CA GLU A 189 13.35 -1.65 10.51
C GLU A 189 12.77 -2.40 9.30
N TYR A 190 11.78 -3.28 9.53
CA TYR A 190 11.10 -4.01 8.46
C TYR A 190 9.90 -3.23 7.90
N TYR A 191 9.06 -2.67 8.80
CA TYR A 191 7.87 -1.93 8.42
C TYR A 191 8.20 -0.46 8.14
N THR A 192 9.02 -0.24 7.12
CA THR A 192 9.40 1.09 6.68
C THR A 192 8.47 1.64 5.61
N LEU A 193 8.38 2.96 5.57
CA LEU A 193 7.72 3.71 4.51
C LEU A 193 8.46 5.05 4.37
N TYR A 194 9.00 5.30 3.19
CA TYR A 194 9.75 6.50 2.86
C TYR A 194 8.95 7.39 1.94
N ALA A 195 9.07 8.69 2.11
CA ALA A 195 8.49 9.69 1.23
C ALA A 195 9.56 10.57 0.61
N ARG A 196 9.40 10.93 -0.66
CA ARG A 196 10.19 11.93 -1.36
C ARG A 196 9.25 12.87 -2.12
N THR A 197 9.35 14.15 -1.80
CA THR A 197 8.57 15.22 -2.46
C THR A 197 9.45 16.00 -3.40
N GLY A 198 9.13 15.99 -4.67
CA GLY A 198 9.71 16.80 -5.72
C GLY A 198 8.80 17.97 -6.12
N LYS A 199 9.22 18.77 -7.09
CA LYS A 199 8.44 19.91 -7.58
C LYS A 199 7.09 19.53 -8.19
N LYS A 200 7.00 18.38 -8.85
CA LYS A 200 5.80 17.92 -9.57
C LYS A 200 5.29 16.57 -9.11
N THR A 201 6.04 15.85 -8.31
CA THR A 201 5.72 14.46 -7.95
C THR A 201 6.10 14.19 -6.50
N THR A 202 5.19 13.61 -5.76
CA THR A 202 5.47 12.97 -4.47
C THR A 202 5.42 11.46 -4.64
N ILE A 203 6.44 10.78 -4.13
CA ILE A 203 6.56 9.32 -4.16
C ILE A 203 6.63 8.81 -2.73
N VAL A 204 5.89 7.75 -2.46
CA VAL A 204 5.97 6.99 -1.20
C VAL A 204 6.30 5.54 -1.53
N ALA A 205 7.29 4.96 -0.85
CA ALA A 205 7.71 3.59 -1.11
C ALA A 205 8.21 2.91 0.17
N SER A 206 8.08 1.58 0.24
CA SER A 206 8.57 0.80 1.39
C SER A 206 10.08 0.88 1.57
N GLN A 207 10.82 1.22 0.52
CA GLN A 207 12.25 1.56 0.56
C GLN A 207 12.55 2.61 -0.50
N PRO A 208 13.64 3.39 -0.38
CA PRO A 208 14.07 4.32 -1.43
C PRO A 208 14.22 3.61 -2.78
N LEU A 209 13.71 4.23 -3.85
CA LEU A 209 13.76 3.65 -5.20
C LEU A 209 15.14 3.82 -5.85
N ASP A 210 15.89 4.80 -5.37
CA ASP A 210 17.23 5.15 -5.82
C ASP A 210 18.07 5.72 -4.67
N GLY A 211 19.37 5.90 -4.89
CA GLY A 211 20.28 6.53 -3.93
C GLY A 211 20.24 8.07 -3.91
N GLY A 212 19.27 8.68 -4.61
CA GLY A 212 19.14 10.14 -4.67
C GLY A 212 18.74 10.76 -3.35
N PRO A 213 19.00 12.06 -3.17
CA PRO A 213 18.64 12.78 -1.96
C PRO A 213 17.11 12.98 -1.83
N GLY A 214 16.68 13.39 -0.63
CA GLY A 214 15.31 13.81 -0.35
C GLY A 214 14.37 12.70 0.09
N TRP A 215 14.80 11.43 0.16
CA TRP A 215 14.07 10.39 0.83
C TRP A 215 14.09 10.61 2.35
N ARG A 216 12.92 10.66 2.95
CA ARG A 216 12.78 10.66 4.40
C ARG A 216 11.94 9.45 4.85
N LEU A 217 12.33 8.84 5.96
CA LEU A 217 11.51 7.84 6.63
C LEU A 217 10.31 8.55 7.26
N MET A 218 9.11 8.07 7.00
CA MET A 218 7.90 8.53 7.68
C MET A 218 7.94 8.12 9.16
N GLU A 219 7.34 8.92 10.04
CA GLU A 219 7.23 8.60 11.46
C GLU A 219 6.19 7.51 11.71
N ASN A 220 6.29 6.81 12.85
CA ASN A 220 5.26 5.87 13.26
C ASN A 220 3.97 6.61 13.63
N GLY A 221 2.89 6.31 12.95
CA GLY A 221 1.60 7.00 13.07
C GLY A 221 1.46 8.22 12.14
N GLU A 222 2.45 8.48 11.28
CA GLU A 222 2.32 9.54 10.28
C GLU A 222 1.36 9.12 9.17
N LEU A 223 0.33 9.94 8.98
CA LEU A 223 -0.61 9.87 7.87
C LEU A 223 -0.35 11.05 6.91
N LEU A 224 0.09 10.74 5.71
CA LEU A 224 0.44 11.69 4.65
C LEU A 224 -0.65 11.69 3.58
N GLU A 225 -1.14 12.88 3.21
CA GLU A 225 -1.95 13.09 2.00
C GLU A 225 -1.08 13.74 0.93
N PHE A 226 -1.17 13.27 -0.31
CA PHE A 226 -0.46 13.85 -1.45
C PHE A 226 -1.30 13.80 -2.73
N ALA A 227 -1.28 14.92 -3.46
CA ALA A 227 -2.12 15.13 -4.64
C ALA A 227 -1.36 15.98 -5.69
N GLY A 228 -0.52 15.35 -6.47
CA GLY A 228 0.14 15.96 -7.64
C GLY A 228 0.93 17.23 -7.31
N ALA A 229 0.46 18.37 -7.79
CA ALA A 229 1.19 19.65 -7.73
C ALA A 229 1.22 20.34 -6.36
N HIS A 230 0.48 19.83 -5.38
CA HIS A 230 0.40 20.45 -4.05
C HIS A 230 1.43 19.83 -3.10
N SER A 231 1.93 20.65 -2.18
CA SER A 231 2.74 20.14 -1.08
C SER A 231 1.94 19.11 -0.28
N PRO A 232 2.57 17.99 0.11
CA PRO A 232 1.89 17.00 0.94
C PRO A 232 1.44 17.60 2.27
N SER A 233 0.26 17.20 2.74
CA SER A 233 -0.23 17.48 4.08
C SER A 233 -0.01 16.26 4.95
N ALA A 234 0.51 16.43 6.16
CA ALA A 234 0.76 15.34 7.09
C ALA A 234 0.08 15.58 8.43
N LEU A 235 -0.40 14.51 9.04
CA LEU A 235 -0.92 14.46 10.41
C LEU A 235 -0.21 13.33 11.17
N LEU A 236 0.10 13.56 12.45
CA LEU A 236 0.31 12.46 13.38
C LEU A 236 -1.08 11.98 13.81
N ALA A 237 -1.49 10.81 13.35
CA ALA A 237 -2.86 10.35 13.46
C ALA A 237 -3.29 9.99 14.91
N GLY A 238 -2.41 10.16 15.91
CA GLY A 238 -2.71 9.83 17.31
C GLY A 238 -3.17 8.37 17.49
N LEU A 239 -2.62 7.47 16.68
CA LEU A 239 -3.02 6.06 16.63
C LEU A 239 -2.47 5.29 17.84
N PRO A 240 -3.23 4.35 18.42
CA PRO A 240 -2.84 3.55 19.57
C PRO A 240 -1.72 2.56 19.25
#